data_1399535ed1ea3593d9bbef60a38112d8
#
_entry.id   1399535ed1ea3593d9bbef60a38112d8
#
_cell.length_a   1.000
_cell.length_b   1.000
_cell.length_c   1.000
_cell.angle_alpha   90.00
_cell.angle_beta   90.00
_cell.angle_gamma   90.00
#
_symmetry.space_group_name_H-M   'P 1'
#
loop_
_entity.id
_entity.type
_entity.pdbx_description
1 polymer ?
#
loop_
_entity_poly.entity_id
_entity_poly.type
_entity_poly.pdbx_seq_one_letter_code
_entity_poly.pdbx_strand_id
1 'polypeptide(L)'
;LRVSSHLFIERNGRIVQFVGCGKRAWHAGVSRFNGRDNCNDFSIGIELEGTDFVAFEDEQYQALEKLLKAIDARYGLSYIVGHSDIAPGRKTDPGPHFDWVRLHSARSAFGSPQFAGAAARLQLSILEQSFVRA
;
A
#
# COMPACT_ATOMS: atom_id res chain seq x y z
N LEU A 1 -11.32 -13.03 -14.75
CA LEU A 1 -11.36 -11.91 -13.85
C LEU A 1 -10.05 -11.15 -13.88
N ARG A 2 -10.13 -9.84 -14.15
CA ARG A 2 -8.93 -9.02 -14.31
C ARG A 2 -8.71 -8.12 -13.11
N VAL A 3 -8.64 -8.72 -11.92
CA VAL A 3 -8.32 -8.00 -10.69
C VAL A 3 -7.14 -8.69 -10.07
N SER A 4 -6.02 -7.99 -10.00
CA SER A 4 -4.79 -8.52 -9.41
C SER A 4 -3.90 -7.37 -8.99
N SER A 5 -3.38 -7.45 -7.77
CA SER A 5 -2.27 -6.60 -7.35
C SER A 5 -0.98 -7.06 -8.01
N HIS A 6 0.04 -6.23 -7.94
CA HIS A 6 1.38 -6.67 -8.33
C HIS A 6 1.91 -7.71 -7.35
N LEU A 7 1.71 -7.46 -6.06
CA LEU A 7 2.29 -8.22 -4.98
C LEU A 7 1.25 -8.54 -3.92
N PHE A 8 1.42 -9.69 -3.29
CA PHE A 8 0.55 -10.16 -2.23
C PHE A 8 1.41 -10.68 -1.08
N ILE A 9 1.09 -10.28 0.15
CA ILE A 9 1.80 -10.71 1.35
C ILE A 9 0.86 -11.59 2.18
N GLU A 10 1.20 -12.85 2.29
CA GLU A 10 0.46 -13.81 3.09
C GLU A 10 0.65 -13.54 4.59
N ARG A 11 -0.21 -14.09 5.42
CA ARG A 11 -0.16 -13.85 6.86
C ARG A 11 1.15 -14.29 7.52
N ASN A 12 1.82 -15.27 6.94
CA ASN A 12 3.14 -15.71 7.41
C ASN A 12 4.30 -14.86 6.89
N GLY A 13 4.00 -13.80 6.13
CA GLY A 13 5.01 -12.91 5.55
C GLY A 13 5.53 -13.35 4.20
N ARG A 14 5.03 -14.46 3.63
CA ARG A 14 5.44 -14.89 2.30
C ARG A 14 4.96 -13.91 1.25
N ILE A 15 5.86 -13.48 0.37
CA ILE A 15 5.55 -12.54 -0.72
C ILE A 15 5.31 -13.31 -2.00
N VAL A 16 4.16 -13.06 -2.63
CA VAL A 16 3.80 -13.63 -3.92
C VAL A 16 3.68 -12.50 -4.94
N GLN A 17 4.34 -12.64 -6.07
CA GLN A 17 4.26 -11.68 -7.16
C GLN A 17 3.34 -12.23 -8.24
N PHE A 18 2.27 -11.47 -8.56
CA PHE A 18 1.33 -11.82 -9.62
C PHE A 18 1.65 -11.11 -10.93
N VAL A 19 2.12 -9.87 -10.84
CA VAL A 19 2.42 -9.02 -11.99
C VAL A 19 3.77 -8.34 -11.74
N GLY A 20 4.61 -8.24 -12.75
CA GLY A 20 5.86 -7.48 -12.64
C GLY A 20 5.57 -6.01 -12.33
N CYS A 21 6.34 -5.41 -11.42
CA CYS A 21 6.12 -4.03 -10.99
C CYS A 21 6.27 -3.01 -12.12
N GLY A 22 6.99 -3.34 -13.17
CA GLY A 22 7.11 -2.50 -14.36
C GLY A 22 5.90 -2.61 -15.32
N LYS A 23 4.93 -3.46 -14.99
CA LYS A 23 3.71 -3.67 -15.79
C LYS A 23 2.48 -3.15 -15.05
N ARG A 24 1.40 -2.95 -15.80
CA ARG A 24 0.14 -2.55 -15.21
C ARG A 24 -0.54 -3.73 -14.54
N ALA A 25 -0.93 -3.56 -13.28
CA ALA A 25 -1.85 -4.46 -12.59
C ALA A 25 -3.23 -3.79 -12.46
N TRP A 26 -4.26 -4.59 -12.26
CA TRP A 26 -5.64 -4.10 -12.18
C TRP A 26 -6.12 -4.21 -10.73
N HIS A 27 -5.65 -3.29 -9.88
CA HIS A 27 -5.85 -3.34 -8.44
C HIS A 27 -6.62 -2.14 -7.87
N ALA A 28 -6.55 -0.98 -8.51
CA ALA A 28 -7.10 0.25 -7.95
C ALA A 28 -8.57 0.48 -8.30
N GLY A 29 -9.00 0.01 -9.47
CA GLY A 29 -10.35 0.30 -9.98
C GLY A 29 -10.56 1.80 -10.23
N VAL A 30 -11.78 2.26 -10.09
CA VAL A 30 -12.11 3.69 -10.16
C VAL A 30 -11.44 4.39 -8.99
N SER A 31 -10.52 5.30 -9.27
CA SER A 31 -9.61 5.84 -8.26
C SER A 31 -9.07 7.20 -8.69
N ARG A 32 -8.64 7.99 -7.70
CA ARG A 32 -8.04 9.30 -7.93
C ARG A 32 -7.02 9.61 -6.83
N PHE A 33 -5.89 10.17 -7.24
CA PHE A 33 -4.86 10.61 -6.33
C PHE A 33 -4.17 11.86 -6.85
N ASN A 34 -4.08 12.90 -6.01
CA ASN A 34 -3.45 14.18 -6.35
C ASN A 34 -3.96 14.75 -7.69
N GLY A 35 -5.29 14.67 -7.93
CA GLY A 35 -5.90 15.17 -9.14
C GLY A 35 -5.74 14.27 -10.37
N ARG A 36 -5.15 13.08 -10.22
CA ARG A 36 -4.92 12.15 -11.30
C ARG A 36 -5.78 10.90 -11.15
N ASP A 37 -6.56 10.60 -12.18
CA ASP A 37 -7.42 9.41 -12.22
C ASP A 37 -6.66 8.16 -12.66
N ASN A 38 -7.29 7.01 -12.52
CA ASN A 38 -6.76 5.72 -12.97
C ASN A 38 -5.42 5.39 -12.34
N CYS A 39 -5.43 5.23 -11.02
CA CYS A 39 -4.20 4.98 -10.27
C CYS A 39 -3.44 3.70 -10.68
N ASN A 40 -4.10 2.77 -11.39
CA ASN A 40 -3.41 1.64 -12.00
C ASN A 40 -2.29 2.07 -12.96
N ASP A 41 -2.37 3.26 -13.53
CA ASP A 41 -1.42 3.74 -14.54
C ASP A 41 -0.09 4.17 -13.93
N PHE A 42 -0.05 4.46 -12.62
CA PHE A 42 1.14 5.06 -11.99
C PHE A 42 1.44 4.52 -10.59
N SER A 43 0.90 3.38 -10.22
CA SER A 43 1.08 2.84 -8.87
C SER A 43 1.40 1.35 -8.86
N ILE A 44 1.99 0.91 -7.77
CA ILE A 44 2.22 -0.49 -7.47
C ILE A 44 1.22 -0.91 -6.40
N GLY A 45 0.42 -1.93 -6.68
CA GLY A 45 -0.54 -2.48 -5.74
C GLY A 45 0.05 -3.61 -4.92
N ILE A 46 -0.03 -3.45 -3.61
CA ILE A 46 0.39 -4.47 -2.65
C ILE A 46 -0.83 -4.86 -1.83
N GLU A 47 -1.15 -6.13 -1.82
CA GLU A 47 -2.26 -6.69 -1.06
C GLU A 47 -1.74 -7.47 0.12
N LEU A 48 -2.37 -7.29 1.28
CA LEU A 48 -2.07 -8.04 2.49
C LEU A 48 -3.20 -9.00 2.77
N GLU A 49 -2.87 -10.24 3.05
CA GLU A 49 -3.88 -11.23 3.45
C GLU A 49 -4.48 -10.85 4.79
N GLY A 50 -5.80 -10.64 4.81
CA GLY A 50 -6.50 -10.27 6.02
C GLY A 50 -7.91 -9.78 5.74
N THR A 51 -8.53 -9.23 6.79
CA THR A 51 -9.87 -8.67 6.75
C THR A 51 -9.90 -7.33 7.49
N ASP A 52 -11.02 -6.62 7.40
CA ASP A 52 -11.21 -5.37 8.14
C ASP A 52 -11.36 -5.58 9.66
N PHE A 53 -11.44 -6.82 10.11
CA PHE A 53 -11.80 -7.15 11.50
C PHE A 53 -10.66 -7.75 12.31
N VAL A 54 -9.55 -8.07 11.68
CA VAL A 54 -8.42 -8.76 12.31
C VAL A 54 -7.14 -7.98 12.06
N ALA A 55 -6.33 -7.83 13.10
CA ALA A 55 -5.01 -7.20 12.98
C ALA A 55 -4.11 -8.01 12.05
N PHE A 56 -3.23 -7.31 11.34
CA PHE A 56 -2.22 -7.96 10.51
C PHE A 56 -1.08 -8.48 11.39
N GLU A 57 -0.35 -9.47 10.87
CA GLU A 57 0.72 -10.13 11.60
C GLU A 57 2.05 -9.37 11.49
N ASP A 58 2.92 -9.53 12.49
CA ASP A 58 4.26 -8.93 12.48
C ASP A 58 5.05 -9.31 11.24
N GLU A 59 4.93 -10.57 10.81
CA GLU A 59 5.60 -11.08 9.62
C GLU A 59 5.17 -10.35 8.37
N GLN A 60 3.92 -9.89 8.31
CA GLN A 60 3.41 -9.10 7.18
C GLN A 60 4.04 -7.71 7.17
N TYR A 61 4.15 -7.05 8.31
CA TYR A 61 4.81 -5.74 8.39
C TYR A 61 6.29 -5.84 8.04
N GLN A 62 6.97 -6.86 8.53
CA GLN A 62 8.39 -7.08 8.21
C GLN A 62 8.59 -7.32 6.71
N ALA A 63 7.75 -8.15 6.10
CA ALA A 63 7.79 -8.39 4.67
C ALA A 63 7.48 -7.13 3.86
N LEU A 64 6.49 -6.35 4.28
CA LEU A 64 6.12 -5.10 3.65
C LEU A 64 7.26 -4.09 3.68
N GLU A 65 7.94 -3.94 4.80
CA GLU A 65 9.08 -3.03 4.94
C GLU A 65 10.23 -3.42 4.00
N LYS A 66 10.56 -4.70 3.92
CA LYS A 66 11.57 -5.21 2.98
C LYS A 66 11.18 -4.96 1.53
N LEU A 67 9.92 -5.19 1.21
CA LEU A 67 9.38 -5.01 -0.13
C LEU A 67 9.42 -3.53 -0.53
N LEU A 68 9.01 -2.64 0.35
CA LEU A 68 9.03 -1.19 0.10
C LEU A 68 10.46 -0.69 -0.10
N LYS A 69 11.41 -1.21 0.65
CA LYS A 69 12.84 -0.89 0.46
C LYS A 69 13.32 -1.30 -0.94
N ALA A 70 12.94 -2.48 -1.40
CA ALA A 70 13.30 -2.96 -2.73
C ALA A 70 12.63 -2.12 -3.83
N ILE A 71 11.37 -1.76 -3.65
CA ILE A 71 10.62 -0.91 -4.59
C ILE A 71 11.26 0.47 -4.66
N ASP A 72 11.60 1.06 -3.53
CA ASP A 72 12.25 2.37 -3.48
C ASP A 72 13.58 2.36 -4.22
N ALA A 73 14.39 1.32 -3.99
CA ALA A 73 15.70 1.20 -4.65
C ALA A 73 15.57 1.10 -6.18
N ARG A 74 14.48 0.52 -6.66
CA ARG A 74 14.28 0.29 -8.11
C ARG A 74 13.54 1.43 -8.79
N TYR A 75 12.53 2.03 -8.15
CA TYR A 75 11.61 2.98 -8.78
C TYR A 75 11.58 4.35 -8.12
N GLY A 76 12.10 4.49 -6.91
CA GLY A 76 11.92 5.70 -6.13
C GLY A 76 10.50 5.82 -5.57
N LEU A 77 10.33 5.53 -4.30
CA LEU A 77 9.01 5.54 -3.66
C LEU A 77 8.67 6.93 -3.15
N SER A 78 7.68 7.58 -3.75
CA SER A 78 7.29 8.94 -3.37
C SER A 78 6.21 8.95 -2.29
N TYR A 79 5.26 8.03 -2.38
CA TYR A 79 4.07 8.04 -1.53
C TYR A 79 3.61 6.64 -1.16
N ILE A 80 2.90 6.51 -0.03
CA ILE A 80 2.20 5.29 0.39
C ILE A 80 0.79 5.64 0.84
N VAL A 81 -0.22 4.96 0.27
CA VAL A 81 -1.64 5.17 0.62
C VAL A 81 -2.39 3.87 0.78
N GLY A 82 -3.50 3.92 1.46
CA GLY A 82 -4.49 2.86 1.44
C GLY A 82 -5.39 2.95 0.20
N HIS A 83 -5.98 1.84 -0.17
CA HIS A 83 -6.98 1.82 -1.24
C HIS A 83 -8.16 2.75 -0.91
N SER A 84 -8.55 2.83 0.36
CA SER A 84 -9.57 3.75 0.84
C SER A 84 -9.27 5.22 0.57
N ASP A 85 -7.99 5.58 0.50
CA ASP A 85 -7.58 6.98 0.28
C ASP A 85 -7.74 7.41 -1.17
N ILE A 86 -7.67 6.48 -2.11
CA ILE A 86 -7.81 6.75 -3.55
C ILE A 86 -9.19 6.41 -4.10
N ALA A 87 -10.00 5.72 -3.32
CA ALA A 87 -11.36 5.33 -3.67
C ALA A 87 -12.29 5.51 -2.47
N PRO A 88 -12.37 6.74 -1.89
CA PRO A 88 -13.17 6.98 -0.69
C PRO A 88 -14.65 6.67 -0.97
N GLY A 89 -15.32 6.08 0.02
CA GLY A 89 -16.72 5.67 -0.11
C GLY A 89 -16.93 4.37 -0.88
N ARG A 90 -15.93 3.88 -1.60
CA ARG A 90 -16.00 2.63 -2.38
C ARG A 90 -15.15 1.52 -1.76
N LYS A 91 -14.01 1.85 -1.16
CA LYS A 91 -13.07 0.91 -0.57
C LYS A 91 -12.71 1.30 0.85
N THR A 92 -12.50 0.31 1.70
CA THR A 92 -12.13 0.48 3.10
C THR A 92 -10.72 -0.04 3.41
N ASP A 93 -10.17 -0.90 2.55
CA ASP A 93 -8.87 -1.52 2.78
C ASP A 93 -7.71 -0.49 2.74
N PRO A 94 -6.66 -0.69 3.53
CA PRO A 94 -6.34 -1.86 4.35
C PRO A 94 -7.13 -1.98 5.64
N GLY A 95 -8.11 -1.11 5.91
CA GLY A 95 -8.99 -1.18 7.06
C GLY A 95 -8.42 -0.57 8.33
N PRO A 96 -9.25 -0.52 9.40
CA PRO A 96 -8.89 0.18 10.64
C PRO A 96 -7.80 -0.52 11.45
N HIS A 97 -7.52 -1.79 11.19
CA HIS A 97 -6.51 -2.56 11.92
C HIS A 97 -5.11 -2.48 11.31
N PHE A 98 -4.95 -1.75 10.19
CA PHE A 98 -3.62 -1.54 9.65
C PHE A 98 -2.86 -0.51 10.47
N ASP A 99 -1.67 -0.85 10.94
CA ASP A 99 -0.84 0.00 11.78
C ASP A 99 0.00 0.97 10.95
N TRP A 100 -0.61 2.09 10.58
CA TRP A 100 0.06 3.16 9.82
C TRP A 100 1.21 3.80 10.61
N VAL A 101 1.09 3.88 11.94
CA VAL A 101 2.15 4.44 12.79
C VAL A 101 3.41 3.59 12.69
N ARG A 102 3.26 2.28 12.73
CA ARG A 102 4.37 1.35 12.58
C ARG A 102 5.08 1.53 11.24
N LEU A 103 4.32 1.59 10.16
CA LEU A 103 4.89 1.76 8.83
C LEU A 103 5.56 3.11 8.68
N HIS A 104 4.92 4.18 9.13
CA HIS A 104 5.48 5.52 9.09
C HIS A 104 6.78 5.63 9.89
N SER A 105 6.84 5.00 11.06
CA SER A 105 8.05 5.00 11.89
C SER A 105 9.24 4.31 11.22
N ALA A 106 8.98 3.35 10.35
CA ALA A 106 10.02 2.63 9.62
C ALA A 106 10.39 3.28 8.27
N ARG A 107 9.78 4.40 7.90
CA ARG A 107 9.88 4.98 6.55
C ARG A 107 11.30 5.29 6.09
N SER A 108 12.20 5.63 6.99
CA SER A 108 13.59 5.94 6.62
C SER A 108 14.31 4.74 6.01
N ALA A 109 13.86 3.52 6.29
CA ALA A 109 14.43 2.31 5.72
C ALA A 109 14.03 2.13 4.24
N PHE A 110 13.02 2.84 3.75
CA PHE A 110 12.54 2.73 2.39
C PHE A 110 12.27 4.11 1.75
N GLY A 111 13.22 5.05 1.89
CA GLY A 111 13.24 6.31 1.15
C GLY A 111 12.42 7.44 1.75
N SER A 112 11.90 7.29 2.94
CA SER A 112 11.08 8.32 3.61
C SER A 112 9.93 8.86 2.74
N PRO A 113 9.08 8.00 2.17
CA PRO A 113 7.95 8.43 1.37
C PRO A 113 6.93 9.21 2.21
N GLN A 114 6.08 9.97 1.54
CA GLN A 114 4.97 10.66 2.17
C GLN A 114 3.79 9.69 2.38
N PHE A 115 2.95 10.00 3.36
CA PHE A 115 1.78 9.20 3.71
C PHE A 115 0.52 10.06 3.72
N ALA A 116 -0.66 9.44 3.49
CA ALA A 116 -1.93 10.14 3.52
C ALA A 116 -2.96 9.45 4.43
N GLY A 117 -4.18 9.94 4.38
CA GLY A 117 -5.32 9.30 4.97
C GLY A 117 -5.19 9.10 6.47
N ALA A 118 -5.28 7.85 6.91
CA ALA A 118 -5.23 7.51 8.33
C ALA A 118 -3.94 7.95 9.01
N ALA A 119 -2.81 7.86 8.33
CA ALA A 119 -1.53 8.31 8.87
C ALA A 119 -1.53 9.83 9.10
N ALA A 120 -2.10 10.58 8.18
CA ALA A 120 -2.23 12.04 8.33
C ALA A 120 -3.13 12.41 9.52
N ARG A 121 -4.20 11.64 9.74
CA ARG A 121 -5.10 11.87 10.88
C ARG A 121 -4.44 11.63 12.25
N LEU A 122 -3.32 10.96 12.27
CA LEU A 122 -2.53 10.78 13.49
C LEU A 122 -1.51 11.91 13.68
N GLN A 123 -1.74 13.07 13.06
CA GLN A 123 -0.86 14.25 13.10
C GLN A 123 0.52 14.00 12.48
N LEU A 124 0.59 13.08 11.59
CA LEU A 124 1.77 12.88 10.78
C LEU A 124 1.58 13.76 9.56
N SER A 125 2.32 14.82 9.48
CA SER A 125 2.12 15.87 8.50
C SER A 125 2.51 15.42 7.11
N ILE A 126 1.83 14.40 6.52
CA ILE A 126 2.28 13.94 5.24
C ILE A 126 1.35 13.04 4.47
N LEU A 127 1.64 12.77 3.24
CA LEU A 127 0.82 12.12 2.23
C LEU A 127 1.54 11.07 1.44
N GLU A 128 1.11 10.09 1.15
CA GLU A 128 0.82 8.91 0.55
C GLU A 128 1.56 8.16 -0.42
N GLN A 129 1.70 7.07 -0.72
CA GLN A 129 1.38 6.18 -1.58
C GLN A 129 2.11 5.02 -2.09
N SER A 130 2.00 4.00 -1.98
CA SER A 130 1.85 2.85 -2.75
C SER A 130 0.64 2.18 -2.18
N PHE A 131 -0.02 1.32 -2.89
CA PHE A 131 -1.26 0.80 -2.42
C PHE A 131 -1.05 -0.39 -1.53
N VAL A 132 -1.57 -0.31 -0.31
CA VAL A 132 -1.65 -1.42 0.59
C VAL A 132 -3.11 -1.73 0.78
N ARG A 133 -3.54 -2.94 0.43
CA ARG A 133 -4.92 -3.38 0.59
C ARG A 133 -5.00 -4.82 1.06
N ALA A 134 -6.03 -5.10 1.78
CA ALA A 134 -6.29 -6.45 2.28
C ALA A 134 -7.29 -7.20 1.40
#